data_3b372b88d57b3e537f7b117aec8d7701
#
_entry.id   3b372b88d57b3e537f7b117aec8d7701
#
_cell.length_a   1.000
_cell.length_b   1.000
_cell.length_c   1.000
_cell.angle_alpha   90.00
_cell.angle_beta   90.00
_cell.angle_gamma   90.00
#
_symmetry.space_group_name_H-M   'P 1'
#
loop_
_entity.id
_entity.type
_entity.pdbx_description
1 polymer ?
#
loop_
_entity_poly.entity_id
_entity_poly.type
_entity_poly.pdbx_seq_one_letter_code
_entity_poly.pdbx_strand_id
1 'polypeptide(L)'
;MSHQTLPHPAFAEIGDDEIEQIRAFNRFYTNRIGVLDRAFMDTPYTLTEARVIYELAAHGTTSASRLTEELSLDPAYLSRLLKSFTDTGLLETTRDPADGRGRLLQLTLRGRGVATDLAQRSRQRIAALLEPMSEDGRRDLGAAMASVQTLLSGGKSTAPITIRPHRIGDMGLVISSQAKAYTETYGWNGEYEALVAEICAAFIRNFDPAREHCWIAERDGTFLGSIFLVKGSTEGTAKLRLLHVDSAARGEGLGSKLVNECITFAKSADYRRLELWTNDILVSARRIYVAAGFTLENEEAHHSFGMDLMGQIWALDLAALTSGNAVSA
;
A
#
# COMPACT_ATOMS: atom_id res chain seq x y z
N MET A 1 -45.87 17.39 6.55
CA MET A 1 -44.75 16.42 6.50
C MET A 1 -43.52 17.15 5.97
N SER A 2 -42.67 17.62 6.88
CA SER A 2 -41.49 18.42 6.54
C SER A 2 -40.33 17.49 6.21
N HIS A 3 -39.86 17.52 4.97
CA HIS A 3 -38.63 16.83 4.55
C HIS A 3 -37.45 17.54 5.20
N GLN A 4 -36.87 16.92 6.23
CA GLN A 4 -35.55 17.26 6.73
C GLN A 4 -34.49 16.77 5.71
N THR A 5 -33.90 17.71 4.98
CA THR A 5 -32.71 17.49 4.18
C THR A 5 -31.54 17.28 5.13
N LEU A 6 -30.97 16.09 5.11
CA LEU A 6 -29.72 15.80 5.83
C LEU A 6 -28.61 16.72 5.28
N PRO A 7 -27.78 17.34 6.13
CA PRO A 7 -26.68 18.16 5.66
C PRO A 7 -25.66 17.27 4.93
N HIS A 8 -25.34 17.66 3.70
CA HIS A 8 -24.16 17.14 2.99
C HIS A 8 -22.90 17.38 3.85
N PRO A 9 -21.97 16.41 3.94
CA PRO A 9 -20.71 16.67 4.58
C PRO A 9 -20.05 17.86 3.88
N ALA A 10 -19.77 18.92 4.64
CA ALA A 10 -19.00 20.06 4.16
C ALA A 10 -17.64 19.54 3.72
N PHE A 11 -17.33 19.58 2.43
CA PHE A 11 -15.96 19.41 1.95
C PHE A 11 -15.13 20.52 2.60
N ALA A 12 -14.05 20.16 3.28
CA ALA A 12 -13.10 21.14 3.78
C ALA A 12 -12.68 22.04 2.59
N GLU A 13 -12.68 23.36 2.78
CA GLU A 13 -12.20 24.27 1.75
C GLU A 13 -10.75 23.95 1.44
N ILE A 14 -10.45 23.67 0.18
CA ILE A 14 -9.08 23.40 -0.27
C ILE A 14 -8.31 24.72 -0.17
N GLY A 15 -7.21 24.73 0.59
CA GLY A 15 -6.38 25.91 0.77
C GLY A 15 -5.62 26.28 -0.51
N ASP A 16 -5.46 27.57 -0.76
CA ASP A 16 -4.70 28.08 -1.91
C ASP A 16 -3.25 27.57 -1.89
N ASP A 17 -2.64 27.42 -0.72
CA ASP A 17 -1.28 26.89 -0.55
C ASP A 17 -1.16 25.43 -1.03
N GLU A 18 -2.17 24.59 -0.77
CA GLU A 18 -2.20 23.20 -1.23
C GLU A 18 -2.28 23.14 -2.77
N ILE A 19 -3.11 24.01 -3.36
CA ILE A 19 -3.23 24.11 -4.81
C ILE A 19 -1.88 24.52 -5.43
N GLU A 20 -1.25 25.56 -4.91
CA GLU A 20 0.01 26.06 -5.44
C GLU A 20 1.16 25.07 -5.27
N GLN A 21 1.19 24.30 -4.19
CA GLN A 21 2.17 23.23 -4.01
C GLN A 21 2.05 22.15 -5.10
N ILE A 22 0.84 21.69 -5.40
CA ILE A 22 0.61 20.69 -6.46
C ILE A 22 0.94 21.28 -7.84
N ARG A 23 0.57 22.53 -8.10
CA ARG A 23 0.91 23.23 -9.36
C ARG A 23 2.43 23.38 -9.54
N ALA A 24 3.15 23.72 -8.48
CA ALA A 24 4.61 23.81 -8.49
C ALA A 24 5.26 22.46 -8.80
N PHE A 25 4.79 21.39 -8.15
CA PHE A 25 5.25 20.03 -8.43
C PHE A 25 4.98 19.63 -9.89
N ASN A 26 3.79 19.88 -10.41
CA ASN A 26 3.45 19.58 -11.81
C ASN A 26 4.38 20.28 -12.79
N ARG A 27 4.68 21.57 -12.59
CA ARG A 27 5.65 22.32 -13.41
C ARG A 27 7.05 21.74 -13.34
N PHE A 28 7.52 21.42 -12.14
CA PHE A 28 8.83 20.79 -11.91
C PHE A 28 8.92 19.43 -12.61
N TYR A 29 7.94 18.56 -12.38
CA TYR A 29 7.96 17.19 -12.85
C TYR A 29 7.84 17.10 -14.38
N THR A 30 6.93 17.86 -15.00
CA THR A 30 6.81 17.91 -16.48
C THR A 30 8.06 18.39 -17.17
N ASN A 31 8.78 19.37 -16.60
CA ASN A 31 10.08 19.79 -17.10
C ASN A 31 11.13 18.66 -16.94
N ARG A 32 11.14 18.00 -15.75
CA ARG A 32 12.16 16.99 -15.45
C ARG A 32 12.07 15.76 -16.34
N ILE A 33 10.87 15.35 -16.72
CA ILE A 33 10.64 14.21 -17.62
C ILE A 33 10.59 14.61 -19.11
N GLY A 34 10.74 15.90 -19.43
CA GLY A 34 10.83 16.40 -20.80
C GLY A 34 9.55 16.27 -21.61
N VAL A 35 8.40 16.40 -20.96
CA VAL A 35 7.08 16.38 -21.63
C VAL A 35 6.91 17.54 -22.61
N LEU A 36 7.59 18.67 -22.37
CA LEU A 36 7.53 19.88 -23.17
C LEU A 36 8.56 19.93 -24.30
N ASP A 37 9.39 18.89 -24.46
CA ASP A 37 10.35 18.83 -25.54
C ASP A 37 9.62 18.76 -26.89
N ARG A 38 10.10 19.48 -27.91
CA ARG A 38 9.48 19.54 -29.25
C ARG A 38 9.38 18.17 -29.92
N ALA A 39 10.37 17.31 -29.65
CA ALA A 39 10.42 15.92 -30.11
C ALA A 39 10.44 15.03 -28.87
N PHE A 40 9.39 14.26 -28.63
CA PHE A 40 9.30 13.40 -27.47
C PHE A 40 10.39 12.31 -27.53
N MET A 41 11.35 12.35 -26.61
CA MET A 41 12.48 11.41 -26.54
C MET A 41 13.33 11.38 -27.83
N ASP A 42 13.53 12.51 -28.50
CA ASP A 42 14.26 12.61 -29.77
C ASP A 42 13.70 11.70 -30.89
N THR A 43 12.38 11.53 -30.91
CA THR A 43 11.67 10.76 -31.93
C THR A 43 10.76 11.66 -32.76
N PRO A 44 10.31 11.23 -33.95
CA PRO A 44 9.35 12.00 -34.74
C PRO A 44 7.92 12.02 -34.15
N TYR A 45 7.70 11.34 -33.02
CA TYR A 45 6.39 11.21 -32.37
C TYR A 45 6.18 12.26 -31.29
N THR A 46 4.97 12.77 -31.21
CA THR A 46 4.50 13.55 -30.05
C THR A 46 4.31 12.64 -28.83
N LEU A 47 4.22 13.24 -27.64
CA LEU A 47 3.89 12.49 -26.41
C LEU A 47 2.60 11.69 -26.56
N THR A 48 1.55 12.28 -27.16
CA THR A 48 0.26 11.61 -27.34
C THR A 48 0.37 10.41 -28.27
N GLU A 49 1.09 10.57 -29.39
CA GLU A 49 1.34 9.46 -30.33
C GLU A 49 2.13 8.34 -29.66
N ALA A 50 3.20 8.67 -28.96
CA ALA A 50 3.99 7.69 -28.21
C ALA A 50 3.15 6.96 -27.14
N ARG A 51 2.25 7.68 -26.45
CA ARG A 51 1.35 7.07 -25.47
C ARG A 51 0.35 6.11 -26.11
N VAL A 52 -0.25 6.47 -27.24
CA VAL A 52 -1.16 5.57 -27.98
C VAL A 52 -0.42 4.34 -28.50
N ILE A 53 0.82 4.50 -29.02
CA ILE A 53 1.64 3.36 -29.45
C ILE A 53 1.96 2.43 -28.28
N TYR A 54 2.24 2.99 -27.10
CA TYR A 54 2.49 2.22 -25.88
C TYR A 54 1.27 1.38 -25.49
N GLU A 55 0.07 1.98 -25.43
CA GLU A 55 -1.15 1.25 -25.06
C GLU A 55 -1.51 0.15 -26.10
N LEU A 56 -1.34 0.44 -27.39
CA LEU A 56 -1.50 -0.56 -28.45
C LEU A 56 -0.52 -1.74 -28.28
N ALA A 57 0.71 -1.48 -27.86
CA ALA A 57 1.70 -2.53 -27.60
C ALA A 57 1.36 -3.33 -26.33
N ALA A 58 0.90 -2.68 -25.26
CA ALA A 58 0.54 -3.31 -24.00
C ALA A 58 -0.68 -4.22 -24.12
N HIS A 59 -1.69 -3.81 -24.89
CA HIS A 59 -2.91 -4.61 -25.08
C HIS A 59 -2.80 -5.68 -26.17
N GLY A 60 -1.83 -5.57 -27.06
CA GLY A 60 -1.70 -6.42 -28.23
C GLY A 60 -2.81 -6.17 -29.25
N THR A 61 -4.07 -6.45 -28.93
CA THR A 61 -5.26 -6.16 -29.74
C THR A 61 -6.29 -5.42 -28.91
N THR A 62 -6.79 -4.28 -29.39
CA THR A 62 -7.73 -3.41 -28.65
C THR A 62 -8.70 -2.69 -29.60
N SER A 63 -9.68 -1.98 -29.05
CA SER A 63 -10.62 -1.13 -29.80
C SER A 63 -10.32 0.36 -29.64
N ALA A 64 -10.77 1.18 -30.58
CA ALA A 64 -10.66 2.63 -30.48
C ALA A 64 -11.43 3.20 -29.27
N SER A 65 -12.57 2.62 -28.93
CA SER A 65 -13.37 3.05 -27.77
C SER A 65 -12.60 2.89 -26.48
N ARG A 66 -11.94 1.74 -26.30
CA ARG A 66 -11.11 1.48 -25.12
C ARG A 66 -9.95 2.47 -24.99
N LEU A 67 -9.24 2.76 -26.07
CA LEU A 67 -8.16 3.74 -26.07
C LEU A 67 -8.69 5.17 -25.76
N THR A 68 -9.89 5.51 -26.24
CA THR A 68 -10.53 6.79 -25.93
C THR A 68 -10.79 6.94 -24.44
N GLU A 69 -11.33 5.90 -23.80
CA GLU A 69 -11.62 5.89 -22.36
C GLU A 69 -10.32 5.92 -21.51
N GLU A 70 -9.38 5.04 -21.80
CA GLU A 70 -8.12 4.91 -21.03
C GLU A 70 -7.24 6.16 -21.13
N LEU A 71 -7.18 6.79 -22.29
CA LEU A 71 -6.36 7.97 -22.52
C LEU A 71 -7.11 9.30 -22.36
N SER A 72 -8.42 9.26 -22.15
CA SER A 72 -9.28 10.45 -22.08
C SER A 72 -9.11 11.37 -23.30
N LEU A 73 -8.95 10.80 -24.49
CA LEU A 73 -8.74 11.53 -25.74
C LEU A 73 -10.06 11.85 -26.43
N ASP A 74 -10.10 12.97 -27.15
CA ASP A 74 -11.20 13.27 -28.06
C ASP A 74 -11.30 12.19 -29.16
N PRO A 75 -12.50 11.59 -29.40
CA PRO A 75 -12.66 10.51 -30.37
C PRO A 75 -12.26 10.90 -31.80
N ALA A 76 -12.53 12.14 -32.22
CA ALA A 76 -12.19 12.60 -33.56
C ALA A 76 -10.68 12.82 -33.71
N TYR A 77 -10.02 13.29 -32.65
CA TYR A 77 -8.57 13.38 -32.62
C TYR A 77 -7.91 12.00 -32.67
N LEU A 78 -8.33 11.06 -31.82
CA LEU A 78 -7.82 9.70 -31.84
C LEU A 78 -8.04 9.03 -33.20
N SER A 79 -9.20 9.20 -33.84
CA SER A 79 -9.49 8.65 -35.18
C SER A 79 -8.49 9.15 -36.24
N ARG A 80 -8.16 10.47 -36.23
CA ARG A 80 -7.14 11.03 -37.15
C ARG A 80 -5.76 10.43 -36.91
N LEU A 81 -5.40 10.27 -35.66
CA LEU A 81 -4.11 9.70 -35.24
C LEU A 81 -3.99 8.23 -35.67
N LEU A 82 -5.01 7.42 -35.40
CA LEU A 82 -5.06 6.01 -35.83
C LEU A 82 -5.01 5.86 -37.37
N LYS A 83 -5.68 6.77 -38.08
CA LYS A 83 -5.59 6.82 -39.54
C LYS A 83 -4.15 7.10 -40.00
N SER A 84 -3.46 8.09 -39.41
CA SER A 84 -2.05 8.39 -39.69
C SER A 84 -1.15 7.16 -39.43
N PHE A 85 -1.39 6.42 -38.36
CA PHE A 85 -0.64 5.20 -38.04
C PHE A 85 -0.90 4.09 -39.08
N THR A 86 -2.14 3.98 -39.57
CA THR A 86 -2.45 3.02 -40.64
C THR A 86 -1.78 3.42 -41.95
N ASP A 87 -1.86 4.70 -42.35
CA ASP A 87 -1.27 5.22 -43.56
C ASP A 87 0.27 5.09 -43.58
N THR A 88 0.91 5.17 -42.39
CA THR A 88 2.35 4.97 -42.22
C THR A 88 2.76 3.51 -41.97
N GLY A 89 1.81 2.59 -41.98
CA GLY A 89 2.07 1.15 -41.82
C GLY A 89 2.48 0.74 -40.40
N LEU A 90 2.15 1.52 -39.37
CA LEU A 90 2.38 1.17 -37.98
C LEU A 90 1.24 0.35 -37.38
N LEU A 91 0.02 0.54 -37.89
CA LEU A 91 -1.21 -0.04 -37.39
C LEU A 91 -1.92 -0.85 -38.50
N GLU A 92 -2.46 -1.96 -38.13
CA GLU A 92 -3.42 -2.72 -38.93
C GLU A 92 -4.76 -2.84 -38.21
N THR A 93 -5.83 -2.95 -38.99
CA THR A 93 -7.20 -3.00 -38.47
C THR A 93 -7.90 -4.22 -39.01
N THR A 94 -8.46 -5.04 -38.13
CA THR A 94 -9.25 -6.21 -38.45
C THR A 94 -10.71 -6.06 -38.01
N ARG A 95 -11.63 -6.80 -38.55
CA ARG A 95 -13.01 -6.85 -38.04
C ARG A 95 -13.01 -7.61 -36.71
N ASP A 96 -13.80 -7.13 -35.77
CA ASP A 96 -14.04 -7.84 -34.51
C ASP A 96 -14.92 -9.06 -34.81
N PRO A 97 -14.47 -10.30 -34.56
CA PRO A 97 -15.27 -11.51 -34.78
C PRO A 97 -16.48 -11.59 -33.84
N ALA A 98 -16.48 -10.91 -32.70
CA ALA A 98 -17.56 -10.88 -31.72
C ALA A 98 -18.60 -9.80 -32.02
N ASP A 99 -18.17 -8.67 -32.62
CA ASP A 99 -19.03 -7.56 -33.02
C ASP A 99 -18.72 -7.18 -34.47
N GLY A 100 -19.58 -7.59 -35.41
CA GLY A 100 -19.38 -7.37 -36.85
C GLY A 100 -19.29 -5.89 -37.25
N ARG A 101 -19.60 -4.96 -36.36
CA ARG A 101 -19.44 -3.48 -36.54
C ARG A 101 -18.17 -2.96 -35.91
N GLY A 102 -17.58 -3.71 -34.95
CA GLY A 102 -16.34 -3.36 -34.25
C GLY A 102 -15.10 -3.55 -35.12
N ARG A 103 -14.12 -2.68 -34.91
CA ARG A 103 -12.78 -2.80 -35.48
C ARG A 103 -11.76 -3.00 -34.38
N LEU A 104 -10.94 -4.03 -34.51
CA LEU A 104 -9.80 -4.32 -33.67
C LEU A 104 -8.53 -3.70 -34.26
N LEU A 105 -7.74 -3.08 -33.42
CA LEU A 105 -6.52 -2.38 -33.73
C LEU A 105 -5.34 -3.20 -33.21
N GLN A 106 -4.33 -3.40 -34.07
CA GLN A 106 -3.11 -4.12 -33.72
C GLN A 106 -1.90 -3.44 -34.36
N LEU A 107 -0.78 -3.38 -33.65
CA LEU A 107 0.48 -2.91 -34.23
C LEU A 107 1.01 -3.92 -35.23
N THR A 108 1.45 -3.43 -36.39
CA THR A 108 2.23 -4.23 -37.37
C THR A 108 3.61 -4.60 -36.81
N LEU A 109 4.37 -5.40 -37.50
CA LEU A 109 5.77 -5.67 -37.14
C LEU A 109 6.59 -4.36 -37.03
N ARG A 110 6.36 -3.43 -37.96
CA ARG A 110 6.99 -2.09 -37.93
C ARG A 110 6.54 -1.29 -36.70
N GLY A 111 5.23 -1.29 -36.40
CA GLY A 111 4.69 -0.62 -35.22
C GLY A 111 5.24 -1.17 -33.90
N ARG A 112 5.38 -2.49 -33.80
CA ARG A 112 6.03 -3.12 -32.63
C ARG A 112 7.51 -2.72 -32.51
N GLY A 113 8.23 -2.59 -33.61
CA GLY A 113 9.60 -2.07 -33.62
C GLY A 113 9.68 -0.65 -33.06
N VAL A 114 8.77 0.23 -33.50
CA VAL A 114 8.66 1.61 -32.96
C VAL A 114 8.33 1.60 -31.46
N ALA A 115 7.37 0.78 -31.03
CA ALA A 115 7.03 0.67 -29.62
C ALA A 115 8.21 0.21 -28.76
N THR A 116 9.02 -0.72 -29.27
CA THR A 116 10.24 -1.21 -28.59
C THR A 116 11.29 -0.09 -28.48
N ASP A 117 11.53 0.68 -29.55
CA ASP A 117 12.47 1.82 -29.51
C ASP A 117 12.02 2.90 -28.51
N LEU A 118 10.75 3.28 -28.54
CA LEU A 118 10.17 4.22 -27.58
C LEU A 118 10.31 3.73 -26.13
N ALA A 119 10.03 2.46 -25.88
CA ALA A 119 10.19 1.87 -24.55
C ALA A 119 11.64 1.86 -24.07
N GLN A 120 12.59 1.59 -24.98
CA GLN A 120 14.02 1.62 -24.66
C GLN A 120 14.50 3.03 -24.33
N ARG A 121 14.12 4.04 -25.13
CA ARG A 121 14.45 5.46 -24.86
C ARG A 121 13.87 5.94 -23.55
N SER A 122 12.62 5.57 -23.26
CA SER A 122 11.97 5.87 -21.98
C SER A 122 12.76 5.29 -20.80
N ARG A 123 13.16 4.01 -20.88
CA ARG A 123 13.99 3.37 -19.86
C ARG A 123 15.33 4.07 -19.67
N GLN A 124 16.02 4.43 -20.75
CA GLN A 124 17.29 5.13 -20.69
C GLN A 124 17.16 6.50 -20.01
N ARG A 125 16.10 7.24 -20.34
CA ARG A 125 15.82 8.55 -19.72
C ARG A 125 15.54 8.45 -18.23
N ILE A 126 14.74 7.46 -17.82
CA ILE A 126 14.48 7.21 -16.40
C ILE A 126 15.75 6.71 -15.70
N ALA A 127 16.54 5.83 -16.34
CA ALA A 127 17.81 5.38 -15.76
C ALA A 127 18.77 6.56 -15.51
N ALA A 128 18.93 7.48 -16.48
CA ALA A 128 19.73 8.69 -16.31
C ALA A 128 19.22 9.63 -15.21
N LEU A 129 17.90 9.68 -15.00
CA LEU A 129 17.29 10.41 -13.89
C LEU A 129 17.66 9.81 -12.53
N LEU A 130 17.72 8.48 -12.44
CA LEU A 130 17.96 7.73 -11.21
C LEU A 130 19.45 7.52 -10.90
N GLU A 131 20.33 7.59 -11.90
CA GLU A 131 21.76 7.33 -11.79
C GLU A 131 22.45 8.14 -10.66
N PRO A 132 22.21 9.46 -10.49
CA PRO A 132 22.83 10.25 -9.44
C PRO A 132 22.27 9.98 -8.03
N MET A 133 21.23 9.16 -7.90
CA MET A 133 20.58 8.89 -6.62
C MET A 133 21.18 7.68 -5.93
N SER A 134 21.26 7.72 -4.59
CA SER A 134 21.57 6.54 -3.78
C SER A 134 20.48 5.47 -3.94
N GLU A 135 20.79 4.23 -3.56
CA GLU A 135 19.81 3.15 -3.58
C GLU A 135 18.58 3.46 -2.71
N ASP A 136 18.78 4.02 -1.52
CA ASP A 136 17.70 4.46 -0.64
C ASP A 136 16.88 5.58 -1.28
N GLY A 137 17.52 6.59 -1.87
CA GLY A 137 16.83 7.68 -2.56
C GLY A 137 15.98 7.19 -3.74
N ARG A 138 16.43 6.17 -4.48
CA ARG A 138 15.62 5.55 -5.54
C ARG A 138 14.40 4.80 -4.99
N ARG A 139 14.57 4.13 -3.87
CA ARG A 139 13.48 3.41 -3.17
C ARG A 139 12.44 4.41 -2.65
N ASP A 140 12.89 5.48 -2.00
CA ASP A 140 12.03 6.53 -1.45
C ASP A 140 11.25 7.26 -2.57
N LEU A 141 11.91 7.57 -3.69
CA LEU A 141 11.24 8.15 -4.85
C LEU A 141 10.15 7.22 -5.40
N GLY A 142 10.44 5.92 -5.55
CA GLY A 142 9.45 4.92 -5.99
C GLY A 142 8.23 4.85 -5.06
N ALA A 143 8.46 4.81 -3.75
CA ALA A 143 7.41 4.81 -2.74
C ALA A 143 6.56 6.10 -2.77
N ALA A 144 7.21 7.27 -2.91
CA ALA A 144 6.51 8.55 -3.02
C ALA A 144 5.63 8.61 -4.28
N MET A 145 6.12 8.14 -5.43
CA MET A 145 5.33 8.08 -6.68
C MET A 145 4.12 7.14 -6.57
N ALA A 146 4.30 5.97 -5.96
CA ALA A 146 3.20 5.04 -5.70
C ALA A 146 2.14 5.66 -4.78
N SER A 147 2.57 6.40 -3.75
CA SER A 147 1.67 7.13 -2.85
C SER A 147 0.88 8.21 -3.59
N VAL A 148 1.53 9.02 -4.43
CA VAL A 148 0.86 10.04 -5.26
C VAL A 148 -0.17 9.38 -6.19
N GLN A 149 0.19 8.29 -6.86
CA GLN A 149 -0.73 7.56 -7.74
C GLN A 149 -1.95 7.04 -6.99
N THR A 150 -1.77 6.45 -5.81
CA THR A 150 -2.85 5.92 -4.97
C THR A 150 -3.80 7.05 -4.51
N LEU A 151 -3.25 8.18 -4.05
CA LEU A 151 -4.03 9.32 -3.61
C LEU A 151 -4.86 9.93 -4.74
N LEU A 152 -4.28 10.09 -5.93
CA LEU A 152 -4.96 10.71 -7.07
C LEU A 152 -5.98 9.78 -7.74
N SER A 153 -5.77 8.46 -7.71
CA SER A 153 -6.72 7.52 -8.28
C SER A 153 -7.95 7.27 -7.41
N GLY A 154 -7.98 7.82 -6.20
CA GLY A 154 -9.06 7.60 -5.22
C GLY A 154 -9.23 6.12 -4.86
N GLY A 155 -8.31 5.26 -5.28
CA GLY A 155 -8.33 3.82 -5.12
C GLY A 155 -7.26 3.31 -4.15
N LYS A 156 -7.55 2.19 -3.50
CA LYS A 156 -6.51 1.43 -2.81
C LYS A 156 -5.64 0.77 -3.87
N SER A 157 -4.31 0.83 -3.70
CA SER A 157 -3.40 0.02 -4.52
C SER A 157 -3.82 -1.44 -4.48
N THR A 158 -3.88 -2.08 -5.64
CA THR A 158 -4.18 -3.53 -5.77
C THR A 158 -2.95 -4.41 -5.66
N ALA A 159 -1.77 -3.81 -5.46
CA ALA A 159 -0.55 -4.57 -5.24
C ALA A 159 -0.67 -5.44 -3.98
N PRO A 160 -0.07 -6.63 -3.96
CA PRO A 160 -0.13 -7.51 -2.81
C PRO A 160 0.56 -6.89 -1.58
N ILE A 161 -0.03 -7.10 -0.41
CA ILE A 161 0.63 -6.74 0.86
C ILE A 161 1.75 -7.75 1.11
N THR A 162 2.95 -7.23 1.35
CA THR A 162 4.12 -8.00 1.75
C THR A 162 4.34 -7.88 3.26
N ILE A 163 4.54 -9.00 3.93
CA ILE A 163 4.94 -9.04 5.35
C ILE A 163 6.42 -9.43 5.39
N ARG A 164 7.23 -8.63 6.07
CA ARG A 164 8.68 -8.82 6.17
C ARG A 164 9.22 -8.59 7.58
N PRO A 165 10.41 -9.08 7.91
CA PRO A 165 11.13 -8.68 9.12
C PRO A 165 11.38 -7.16 9.15
N HIS A 166 11.51 -6.62 10.36
CA HIS A 166 11.87 -5.21 10.56
C HIS A 166 13.27 -4.88 10.02
N ARG A 167 13.44 -3.61 9.66
CA ARG A 167 14.70 -3.00 9.21
C ARG A 167 14.99 -1.73 10.02
N ILE A 168 16.21 -1.23 9.93
CA ILE A 168 16.56 0.07 10.50
C ILE A 168 15.64 1.13 9.89
N GLY A 169 15.06 1.98 10.75
CA GLY A 169 14.09 3.02 10.38
C GLY A 169 12.62 2.63 10.61
N ASP A 170 12.27 1.34 10.58
CA ASP A 170 10.87 0.90 10.75
C ASP A 170 10.27 1.27 12.12
N MET A 171 11.08 1.33 13.18
CA MET A 171 10.59 1.71 14.50
C MET A 171 10.01 3.13 14.52
N GLY A 172 10.61 4.05 13.76
CA GLY A 172 10.07 5.39 13.60
C GLY A 172 8.69 5.40 12.92
N LEU A 173 8.49 4.53 11.91
CA LEU A 173 7.20 4.34 11.24
C LEU A 173 6.15 3.76 12.20
N VAL A 174 6.53 2.74 12.97
CA VAL A 174 5.64 2.12 13.97
C VAL A 174 5.17 3.14 15.00
N ILE A 175 6.09 3.93 15.59
CA ILE A 175 5.77 4.95 16.59
C ILE A 175 4.82 6.00 15.98
N SER A 176 5.22 6.60 14.86
CA SER A 176 4.45 7.68 14.22
C SER A 176 3.05 7.22 13.79
N SER A 177 2.94 6.04 13.15
CA SER A 177 1.65 5.54 12.65
C SER A 177 0.70 5.21 13.78
N GLN A 178 1.17 4.54 14.84
CA GLN A 178 0.33 4.21 15.98
C GLN A 178 -0.09 5.47 16.75
N ALA A 179 0.85 6.39 17.04
CA ALA A 179 0.52 7.62 17.74
C ALA A 179 -0.58 8.40 17.03
N LYS A 180 -0.42 8.65 15.72
CA LYS A 180 -1.43 9.34 14.91
C LYS A 180 -2.78 8.62 14.91
N ALA A 181 -2.79 7.34 14.59
CA ALA A 181 -4.03 6.57 14.46
C ALA A 181 -4.83 6.50 15.76
N TYR A 182 -4.16 6.35 16.89
CA TYR A 182 -4.84 6.25 18.19
C TYR A 182 -5.24 7.62 18.73
N THR A 183 -4.48 8.68 18.47
CA THR A 183 -4.91 10.05 18.76
C THR A 183 -6.15 10.44 17.94
N GLU A 184 -6.13 10.20 16.64
CA GLU A 184 -7.25 10.54 15.74
C GLU A 184 -8.51 9.73 16.02
N THR A 185 -8.35 8.43 16.36
CA THR A 185 -9.51 7.54 16.52
C THR A 185 -10.08 7.57 17.94
N TYR A 186 -9.21 7.68 18.95
CA TYR A 186 -9.59 7.52 20.36
C TYR A 186 -9.28 8.73 21.22
N GLY A 187 -8.62 9.76 20.70
CA GLY A 187 -8.24 10.96 21.46
C GLY A 187 -7.09 10.73 22.44
N TRP A 188 -6.30 9.66 22.28
CA TRP A 188 -5.19 9.37 23.18
C TRP A 188 -4.08 10.42 23.08
N ASN A 189 -3.50 10.76 24.21
CA ASN A 189 -2.45 11.80 24.32
C ASN A 189 -1.03 11.24 24.06
N GLY A 190 -0.01 12.09 24.21
CA GLY A 190 1.41 11.75 24.01
C GLY A 190 1.97 10.66 24.93
N GLU A 191 1.28 10.29 26.00
CA GLU A 191 1.68 9.14 26.84
C GLU A 191 1.66 7.83 26.06
N TYR A 192 0.71 7.68 25.12
CA TYR A 192 0.68 6.50 24.27
C TYR A 192 1.86 6.45 23.28
N GLU A 193 2.21 7.60 22.69
CA GLU A 193 3.42 7.68 21.83
C GLU A 193 4.68 7.32 22.62
N ALA A 194 4.82 7.84 23.84
CA ALA A 194 5.94 7.51 24.73
C ALA A 194 5.99 5.99 25.02
N LEU A 195 4.86 5.37 25.35
CA LEU A 195 4.78 3.92 25.57
C LEU A 195 5.23 3.12 24.35
N VAL A 196 4.75 3.47 23.14
CA VAL A 196 5.15 2.80 21.91
C VAL A 196 6.65 2.97 21.66
N ALA A 197 7.21 4.18 21.89
CA ALA A 197 8.63 4.45 21.75
C ALA A 197 9.48 3.63 22.74
N GLU A 198 9.06 3.51 23.99
CA GLU A 198 9.72 2.68 25.01
C GLU A 198 9.74 1.20 24.61
N ILE A 199 8.60 0.65 24.10
CA ILE A 199 8.51 -0.72 23.64
C ILE A 199 9.45 -0.95 22.44
N CYS A 200 9.46 -0.06 21.46
CA CYS A 200 10.35 -0.13 20.30
C CYS A 200 11.84 -0.05 20.73
N ALA A 201 12.18 0.86 21.64
CA ALA A 201 13.55 0.99 22.13
C ALA A 201 13.99 -0.25 22.93
N ALA A 202 13.12 -0.79 23.79
CA ALA A 202 13.40 -2.01 24.54
C ALA A 202 13.58 -3.22 23.60
N PHE A 203 12.74 -3.35 22.57
CA PHE A 203 12.86 -4.38 21.56
C PHE A 203 14.22 -4.34 20.86
N ILE A 204 14.63 -3.18 20.32
CA ILE A 204 15.92 -3.05 19.62
C ILE A 204 17.10 -3.38 20.53
N ARG A 205 17.08 -2.90 21.79
CA ARG A 205 18.19 -3.13 22.74
C ARG A 205 18.36 -4.59 23.16
N ASN A 206 17.27 -5.33 23.25
CA ASN A 206 17.24 -6.69 23.81
C ASN A 206 16.93 -7.75 22.77
N PHE A 207 16.91 -7.40 21.49
CA PHE A 207 16.47 -8.26 20.39
C PHE A 207 17.25 -9.56 20.33
N ASP A 208 16.54 -10.67 20.47
CA ASP A 208 17.05 -12.01 20.31
C ASP A 208 16.32 -12.68 19.13
N PRO A 209 16.97 -12.80 17.95
CA PRO A 209 16.31 -13.30 16.75
C PRO A 209 15.81 -14.74 16.85
N ALA A 210 16.31 -15.53 17.82
CA ALA A 210 15.82 -16.88 18.06
C ALA A 210 14.50 -16.90 18.85
N ARG A 211 14.19 -15.83 19.58
CA ARG A 211 13.06 -15.76 20.51
C ARG A 211 12.11 -14.59 20.26
N GLU A 212 12.52 -13.60 19.51
CA GLU A 212 11.76 -12.36 19.30
C GLU A 212 11.66 -12.02 17.82
N HIS A 213 10.60 -11.37 17.43
CA HIS A 213 10.41 -10.94 16.05
C HIS A 213 9.54 -9.69 15.95
N CYS A 214 9.76 -8.90 14.91
CA CYS A 214 8.86 -7.82 14.50
C CYS A 214 8.58 -7.96 13.01
N TRP A 215 7.31 -8.03 12.66
CA TRP A 215 6.83 -8.04 11.29
C TRP A 215 6.31 -6.67 10.90
N ILE A 216 6.71 -6.24 9.73
CA ILE A 216 6.24 -5.03 9.07
C ILE A 216 5.44 -5.43 7.84
N ALA A 217 4.23 -4.95 7.74
CA ALA A 217 3.41 -5.08 6.55
C ALA A 217 3.53 -3.83 5.69
N GLU A 218 3.79 -4.01 4.41
CA GLU A 218 3.93 -2.91 3.45
C GLU A 218 3.30 -3.26 2.10
N ARG A 219 2.94 -2.22 1.34
CA ARG A 219 2.48 -2.30 -0.05
C ARG A 219 3.17 -1.18 -0.81
N ASP A 220 3.88 -1.52 -1.90
CA ASP A 220 4.66 -0.54 -2.70
C ASP A 220 5.59 0.33 -1.84
N GLY A 221 6.21 -0.25 -0.80
CA GLY A 221 7.06 0.47 0.15
C GLY A 221 6.33 1.34 1.19
N THR A 222 5.00 1.41 1.13
CA THR A 222 4.19 2.15 2.11
C THR A 222 3.87 1.25 3.31
N PHE A 223 4.17 1.71 4.52
CA PHE A 223 3.86 1.03 5.77
C PHE A 223 2.34 0.87 5.95
N LEU A 224 1.89 -0.35 6.22
CA LEU A 224 0.47 -0.69 6.43
C LEU A 224 0.18 -1.34 7.77
N GLY A 225 1.20 -1.73 8.52
CA GLY A 225 0.97 -2.32 9.82
C GLY A 225 2.21 -2.99 10.41
N SER A 226 2.08 -3.38 11.68
CA SER A 226 3.14 -4.06 12.42
C SER A 226 2.56 -5.00 13.46
N ILE A 227 3.39 -5.96 13.91
CA ILE A 227 3.18 -6.76 15.10
C ILE A 227 4.54 -7.18 15.65
N PHE A 228 4.63 -7.27 16.98
CA PHE A 228 5.82 -7.71 17.68
C PHE A 228 5.54 -8.96 18.50
N LEU A 229 6.51 -9.82 18.56
CA LEU A 229 6.61 -10.89 19.55
C LEU A 229 7.88 -10.68 20.36
N VAL A 230 7.72 -10.57 21.67
CA VAL A 230 8.82 -10.39 22.62
C VAL A 230 8.75 -11.42 23.74
N LYS A 231 9.85 -11.61 24.46
CA LYS A 231 9.88 -12.49 25.64
C LYS A 231 8.89 -11.97 26.70
N GLY A 232 8.14 -12.87 27.31
CA GLY A 232 7.32 -12.59 28.47
C GLY A 232 8.13 -12.51 29.77
N SER A 233 7.43 -12.22 30.86
CA SER A 233 8.04 -12.18 32.22
C SER A 233 8.31 -13.53 32.82
N THR A 234 7.63 -14.59 32.35
CA THR A 234 7.77 -15.98 32.82
C THR A 234 8.37 -16.84 31.73
N GLU A 235 9.14 -17.85 32.14
CA GLU A 235 9.75 -18.81 31.22
C GLU A 235 8.70 -19.54 30.37
N GLY A 236 8.96 -19.70 29.08
CA GLY A 236 8.03 -20.33 28.15
C GLY A 236 6.84 -19.46 27.72
N THR A 237 6.78 -18.20 28.18
CA THR A 237 5.75 -17.22 27.77
C THR A 237 6.34 -16.18 26.83
N ALA A 238 5.63 -15.85 25.76
CA ALA A 238 5.87 -14.70 24.90
C ALA A 238 4.77 -13.65 25.04
N LYS A 239 5.07 -12.42 24.65
CA LYS A 239 4.09 -11.33 24.57
C LYS A 239 3.95 -10.83 23.15
N LEU A 240 2.71 -10.79 22.67
CA LEU A 240 2.33 -10.08 21.46
C LEU A 240 2.16 -8.59 21.81
N ARG A 241 2.80 -7.72 21.04
CA ARG A 241 2.74 -6.28 21.25
C ARG A 241 2.56 -5.52 19.93
N LEU A 242 2.10 -4.28 20.04
CA LEU A 242 2.05 -3.29 18.95
C LEU A 242 1.43 -3.83 17.65
N LEU A 243 0.32 -4.63 17.77
CA LEU A 243 -0.50 -4.95 16.61
C LEU A 243 -1.15 -3.66 16.10
N HIS A 244 -0.80 -3.29 14.89
CA HIS A 244 -1.37 -2.14 14.19
C HIS A 244 -1.70 -2.48 12.75
N VAL A 245 -2.84 -1.97 12.27
CA VAL A 245 -3.24 -2.04 10.85
C VAL A 245 -3.72 -0.66 10.44
N ASP A 246 -3.01 -0.08 9.48
CA ASP A 246 -3.36 1.21 8.88
C ASP A 246 -4.76 1.18 8.27
N SER A 247 -5.43 2.32 8.27
CA SER A 247 -6.77 2.47 7.69
C SER A 247 -6.85 2.04 6.23
N ALA A 248 -5.78 2.25 5.46
CA ALA A 248 -5.68 1.88 4.05
C ALA A 248 -5.71 0.36 3.79
N ALA A 249 -5.38 -0.47 4.81
CA ALA A 249 -5.38 -1.93 4.72
C ALA A 249 -6.50 -2.61 5.54
N ARG A 250 -7.41 -1.82 6.14
CA ARG A 250 -8.55 -2.39 6.88
C ARG A 250 -9.48 -3.16 5.96
N GLY A 251 -10.03 -4.27 6.47
CA GLY A 251 -10.93 -5.14 5.71
C GLY A 251 -10.25 -6.16 4.81
N GLU A 252 -8.91 -6.13 4.67
CA GLU A 252 -8.12 -7.06 3.84
C GLU A 252 -7.58 -8.28 4.63
N GLY A 253 -7.99 -8.45 5.88
CA GLY A 253 -7.56 -9.56 6.72
C GLY A 253 -6.13 -9.44 7.25
N LEU A 254 -5.46 -8.28 7.08
CA LEU A 254 -4.06 -8.09 7.46
C LEU A 254 -3.81 -8.34 8.95
N GLY A 255 -4.69 -7.87 9.83
CA GLY A 255 -4.54 -8.08 11.27
C GLY A 255 -4.48 -9.56 11.65
N SER A 256 -5.37 -10.38 11.09
CA SER A 256 -5.38 -11.82 11.30
C SER A 256 -4.13 -12.50 10.74
N LYS A 257 -3.64 -12.06 9.57
CA LYS A 257 -2.37 -12.56 9.00
C LYS A 257 -1.19 -12.29 9.93
N LEU A 258 -1.07 -11.05 10.43
CA LEU A 258 -0.01 -10.67 11.37
C LEU A 258 -0.06 -11.47 12.68
N VAL A 259 -1.24 -11.66 13.25
CA VAL A 259 -1.40 -12.48 14.46
C VAL A 259 -1.03 -13.94 14.21
N ASN A 260 -1.39 -14.48 13.04
CA ASN A 260 -1.02 -15.85 12.67
C ASN A 260 0.50 -16.03 12.48
N GLU A 261 1.20 -15.06 11.87
CA GLU A 261 2.67 -15.05 11.80
C GLU A 261 3.28 -15.06 13.20
N CYS A 262 2.76 -14.22 14.10
CA CYS A 262 3.20 -14.16 15.49
C CYS A 262 3.01 -15.49 16.22
N ILE A 263 1.85 -16.15 16.08
CA ILE A 263 1.55 -17.46 16.67
C ILE A 263 2.47 -18.55 16.09
N THR A 264 2.66 -18.55 14.78
CA THR A 264 3.51 -19.54 14.11
C THR A 264 4.95 -19.45 14.59
N PHE A 265 5.50 -18.24 14.67
CA PHE A 265 6.83 -18.02 15.19
C PHE A 265 6.95 -18.39 16.68
N ALA A 266 5.96 -18.01 17.50
CA ALA A 266 5.97 -18.37 18.92
C ALA A 266 6.05 -19.87 19.14
N LYS A 267 5.34 -20.67 18.33
CA LYS A 267 5.42 -22.13 18.34
C LYS A 267 6.80 -22.63 17.91
N SER A 268 7.36 -22.08 16.83
CA SER A 268 8.70 -22.48 16.33
C SER A 268 9.83 -22.10 17.29
N ALA A 269 9.62 -21.10 18.14
CA ALA A 269 10.54 -20.67 19.19
C ALA A 269 10.28 -21.35 20.55
N ASP A 270 9.53 -22.46 20.59
CA ASP A 270 9.24 -23.28 21.77
C ASP A 270 8.55 -22.52 22.92
N TYR A 271 7.78 -21.50 22.61
CA TYR A 271 6.89 -20.89 23.58
C TYR A 271 5.66 -21.77 23.80
N ARG A 272 5.24 -21.89 25.05
CA ARG A 272 4.05 -22.64 25.46
C ARG A 272 2.83 -21.76 25.60
N ARG A 273 3.04 -20.45 25.80
CA ARG A 273 2.00 -19.47 26.07
C ARG A 273 2.30 -18.16 25.36
N LEU A 274 1.27 -17.56 24.80
CA LEU A 274 1.33 -16.24 24.20
C LEU A 274 0.34 -15.33 24.92
N GLU A 275 0.81 -14.23 25.49
CA GLU A 275 0.01 -13.22 26.17
C GLU A 275 -0.04 -11.93 25.38
N LEU A 276 -1.08 -11.15 25.59
CA LEU A 276 -1.15 -9.77 25.12
C LEU A 276 -1.91 -8.91 26.15
N TRP A 277 -1.65 -7.61 26.10
CA TRP A 277 -2.41 -6.59 26.81
C TRP A 277 -3.06 -5.65 25.81
N THR A 278 -4.32 -5.30 26.04
CA THR A 278 -5.10 -4.41 25.18
C THR A 278 -6.11 -3.63 26.02
N ASN A 279 -6.88 -2.74 25.39
CA ASN A 279 -8.00 -2.04 26.04
C ASN A 279 -9.33 -2.50 25.44
N ASP A 280 -10.38 -2.47 26.25
CA ASP A 280 -11.73 -2.91 25.88
C ASP A 280 -12.31 -2.15 24.68
N ILE A 281 -11.97 -0.87 24.52
CA ILE A 281 -12.41 -0.03 23.41
C ILE A 281 -11.83 -0.49 22.06
N LEU A 282 -10.76 -1.29 22.05
CA LEU A 282 -10.10 -1.78 20.82
C LEU A 282 -10.83 -3.00 20.22
N VAL A 283 -12.12 -2.82 19.92
CA VAL A 283 -13.06 -3.89 19.52
C VAL A 283 -12.55 -4.70 18.33
N SER A 284 -11.95 -4.06 17.33
CA SER A 284 -11.44 -4.74 16.13
C SER A 284 -10.28 -5.69 16.45
N ALA A 285 -9.35 -5.26 17.30
CA ALA A 285 -8.23 -6.10 17.74
C ALA A 285 -8.71 -7.29 18.57
N ARG A 286 -9.64 -7.05 19.51
CA ARG A 286 -10.25 -8.11 20.33
C ARG A 286 -10.93 -9.20 19.49
N ARG A 287 -11.64 -8.83 18.41
CA ARG A 287 -12.25 -9.80 17.49
C ARG A 287 -11.20 -10.69 16.83
N ILE A 288 -10.05 -10.13 16.47
CA ILE A 288 -8.94 -10.90 15.91
C ILE A 288 -8.37 -11.87 16.95
N TYR A 289 -8.19 -11.42 18.19
CA TYR A 289 -7.67 -12.28 19.27
C TYR A 289 -8.62 -13.43 19.60
N VAL A 290 -9.92 -13.17 19.73
CA VAL A 290 -10.93 -14.21 19.93
C VAL A 290 -10.91 -15.23 18.78
N ALA A 291 -10.88 -14.75 17.52
CA ALA A 291 -10.83 -15.64 16.35
C ALA A 291 -9.54 -16.47 16.29
N ALA A 292 -8.43 -15.97 16.85
CA ALA A 292 -7.16 -16.69 16.95
C ALA A 292 -7.09 -17.65 18.17
N GLY A 293 -8.12 -17.70 19.00
CA GLY A 293 -8.23 -18.61 20.15
C GLY A 293 -7.72 -18.05 21.47
N PHE A 294 -7.42 -16.75 21.56
CA PHE A 294 -7.08 -16.13 22.84
C PHE A 294 -8.32 -16.06 23.75
N THR A 295 -8.09 -16.23 25.04
CA THR A 295 -9.09 -16.10 26.10
C THR A 295 -8.75 -14.93 27.02
N LEU A 296 -9.77 -14.20 27.45
CA LEU A 296 -9.65 -13.12 28.44
C LEU A 296 -9.38 -13.73 29.82
N GLU A 297 -8.31 -13.27 30.47
CA GLU A 297 -7.93 -13.77 31.80
C GLU A 297 -8.07 -12.72 32.90
N ASN A 298 -7.85 -11.45 32.58
CA ASN A 298 -7.94 -10.37 33.57
C ASN A 298 -8.42 -9.08 32.97
N GLU A 299 -9.12 -8.29 33.74
CA GLU A 299 -9.52 -6.92 33.42
C GLU A 299 -9.22 -6.00 34.61
N GLU A 300 -8.69 -4.82 34.33
CA GLU A 300 -8.35 -3.85 35.36
C GLU A 300 -8.61 -2.43 34.83
N ALA A 301 -9.35 -1.64 35.65
CA ALA A 301 -9.56 -0.22 35.35
C ALA A 301 -8.28 0.57 35.60
N HIS A 302 -7.93 1.45 34.67
CA HIS A 302 -6.77 2.33 34.80
C HIS A 302 -7.02 3.66 34.13
N HIS A 303 -6.27 4.67 34.55
CA HIS A 303 -6.21 5.97 33.90
C HIS A 303 -4.90 6.06 33.14
N SER A 304 -4.95 6.11 31.80
CA SER A 304 -3.78 6.23 30.95
C SER A 304 -4.15 6.93 29.63
N PHE A 305 -3.18 7.54 29.01
CA PHE A 305 -3.34 8.22 27.72
C PHE A 305 -4.37 9.37 27.77
N GLY A 306 -4.58 9.94 28.97
CA GLY A 306 -5.53 11.01 29.21
C GLY A 306 -7.00 10.53 29.34
N MET A 307 -7.26 9.24 29.53
CA MET A 307 -8.60 8.65 29.59
C MET A 307 -8.71 7.54 30.65
N ASP A 308 -9.94 7.33 31.15
CA ASP A 308 -10.28 6.15 31.93
C ASP A 308 -10.55 4.99 30.99
N LEU A 309 -9.85 3.88 31.16
CA LEU A 309 -9.84 2.73 30.28
C LEU A 309 -9.96 1.43 31.08
N MET A 310 -10.43 0.36 30.43
CA MET A 310 -10.38 -0.99 30.95
C MET A 310 -9.32 -1.78 30.24
N GLY A 311 -8.17 -1.99 30.89
CA GLY A 311 -7.08 -2.84 30.42
C GLY A 311 -7.46 -4.31 30.51
N GLN A 312 -7.08 -5.09 29.52
CA GLN A 312 -7.40 -6.52 29.41
C GLN A 312 -6.15 -7.33 29.13
N ILE A 313 -5.97 -8.41 29.88
CA ILE A 313 -4.94 -9.43 29.61
C ILE A 313 -5.61 -10.61 28.95
N TRP A 314 -5.12 -10.97 27.77
CA TRP A 314 -5.57 -12.12 26.99
C TRP A 314 -4.41 -13.09 26.82
N ALA A 315 -4.72 -14.40 26.83
CA ALA A 315 -3.73 -15.44 26.65
C ALA A 315 -4.18 -16.55 25.71
N LEU A 316 -3.18 -17.19 25.09
CA LEU A 316 -3.34 -18.31 24.18
C LEU A 316 -2.40 -19.43 24.65
N ASP A 317 -2.94 -20.63 24.93
CA ASP A 317 -2.16 -21.84 25.16
C ASP A 317 -1.73 -22.43 23.81
N LEU A 318 -0.41 -22.40 23.55
CA LEU A 318 0.16 -22.89 22.31
C LEU A 318 0.32 -24.41 22.30
N ALA A 319 0.39 -25.07 23.47
CA ALA A 319 0.50 -26.52 23.60
C ALA A 319 -0.81 -27.22 23.22
N ALA A 320 -1.95 -26.64 23.59
CA ALA A 320 -3.26 -27.18 23.24
C ALA A 320 -3.54 -27.20 21.74
N LEU A 321 -2.99 -26.23 21.00
CA LEU A 321 -3.12 -26.13 19.53
C LEU A 321 -2.28 -27.15 18.76
N THR A 322 -1.26 -27.75 19.40
CA THR A 322 -0.41 -28.78 18.77
C THR A 322 -1.08 -30.17 18.86
N SER A 323 -1.91 -30.40 19.87
CA SER A 323 -2.61 -31.67 20.11
C SER A 323 -3.85 -31.86 19.24
N GLY A 324 -4.44 -30.80 18.70
CA GLY A 324 -5.64 -30.84 17.87
C GLY A 324 -5.44 -31.34 16.44
N ASN A 325 -4.21 -31.33 15.91
CA ASN A 325 -3.89 -31.79 14.54
C ASN A 325 -3.45 -33.26 14.48
N ALA A 326 -3.37 -33.98 15.60
CA ALA A 326 -2.91 -35.37 15.65
C ALA A 326 -4.07 -36.41 15.66
N VAL A 327 -5.33 -35.99 15.57
CA VAL A 327 -6.52 -36.89 15.67
C VAL A 327 -7.29 -36.96 14.36
N SER A 328 -6.73 -36.55 13.23
CA SER A 328 -7.35 -36.76 11.91
C SER A 328 -6.27 -37.17 10.90
N ALA A 329 -5.75 -38.38 11.04
CA ALA A 329 -5.01 -39.11 10.03
C ALA A 329 -5.50 -40.58 10.01
#